data_211a3e97904758bb04ebf49a388620f3
#
_entry.id   211a3e97904758bb04ebf49a388620f3
#
_cell.length_a   1.000
_cell.length_b   1.000
_cell.length_c   1.000
_cell.angle_alpha   90.00
_cell.angle_beta   90.00
_cell.angle_gamma   90.00
#
_symmetry.space_group_name_H-M   'P 1'
#
loop_
_entity.id
_entity.type
_entity.pdbx_description
1 polymer ?
#
loop_
_entity_poly.entity_id
_entity_poly.type
_entity_poly.pdbx_seq_one_letter_code
_entity_poly.pdbx_strand_id
1 'polypeptide(L)'
;MIRKILACTVLLTTVTALAFSLVSCAGTSPPDPEETVTLEAPSASPMLGAWQALASRLSPEQMQAAEFSFDDSIRHEWFYTPVDRVGLRIGDLDADQMTDLRTLLDDGLGANGTEQAFKIVQLEELLFSTSGGREMRNPGNYYLMMFGEPTTEGSWAWRFEGHHFSASFTIVDNHLVSGTPAFFGGNPALVPEDSEVHAGLSPFSREQDLGFELLNSFDEGQRARVILAGEAPQDILTENFQRAEMGAPEGISVADINDVQHAILKELMGVYGNRMNPALHDYQMAKIRQAGVERVHFAWAGSTEPGEGHYYRIQGPTFVIEYDNTQNNANHIHSVWRDFEDDFGYEPLRQHLAVDHHLDMSPSGTEMIANLSRESKIKDDERTHQRAHKQGAAHSHSNR
;
A
#
# COMPACT_ATOMS: atom_id res chain seq x y z
N MET A 1 16.69 -78.02 57.14
CA MET A 1 15.43 -78.51 57.79
C MET A 1 14.33 -78.17 56.76
N ILE A 2 13.87 -79.19 55.97
CA ILE A 2 12.68 -80.03 56.15
C ILE A 2 11.41 -79.16 56.20
N ARG A 3 10.54 -79.21 55.23
CA ARG A 3 9.55 -80.14 54.67
C ARG A 3 8.85 -79.49 53.47
N LYS A 4 8.79 -80.00 52.26
CA LYS A 4 7.88 -80.98 51.64
C LYS A 4 6.40 -80.84 52.06
N ILE A 5 5.50 -80.66 51.02
CA ILE A 5 4.25 -81.41 50.74
C ILE A 5 3.64 -80.69 49.48
N LEU A 6 3.58 -81.20 48.34
CA LEU A 6 2.82 -82.21 47.58
C LEU A 6 1.35 -81.85 47.36
N ALA A 7 1.02 -81.79 46.07
CA ALA A 7 -0.19 -82.22 45.36
C ALA A 7 -1.41 -81.30 45.34
N CYS A 8 -2.00 -80.95 44.22
CA CYS A 8 -2.87 -81.79 43.45
C CYS A 8 -3.28 -81.14 42.16
N THR A 9 -3.22 -81.91 41.12
CA THR A 9 -3.63 -81.62 39.76
C THR A 9 -5.15 -81.49 39.66
N VAL A 10 -5.69 -80.43 39.04
CA VAL A 10 -7.01 -80.48 38.45
C VAL A 10 -6.92 -79.75 37.04
N LEU A 11 -7.10 -80.59 36.04
CA LEU A 11 -7.18 -80.18 34.63
C LEU A 11 -8.57 -79.60 34.39
N LEU A 12 -8.65 -78.34 34.05
CA LEU A 12 -9.90 -77.76 33.60
C LEU A 12 -9.64 -77.15 32.23
N THR A 13 -10.15 -77.81 31.21
CA THR A 13 -10.17 -77.33 29.84
C THR A 13 -11.20 -76.20 29.69
N THR A 14 -10.75 -75.01 29.48
CA THR A 14 -11.60 -73.91 29.07
C THR A 14 -11.36 -73.58 27.59
N VAL A 15 -12.40 -73.76 26.83
CA VAL A 15 -12.50 -73.36 25.42
C VAL A 15 -12.45 -71.84 25.36
N THR A 16 -11.40 -71.28 24.79
CA THR A 16 -11.30 -69.84 24.51
C THR A 16 -11.94 -69.56 23.14
N ALA A 17 -13.11 -68.94 23.19
CA ALA A 17 -13.72 -68.36 21.99
C ALA A 17 -12.92 -67.15 21.56
N LEU A 18 -12.31 -67.14 20.37
CA LEU A 18 -11.67 -66.03 19.74
C LEU A 18 -12.75 -65.08 19.24
N ALA A 19 -12.96 -63.95 19.97
CA ALA A 19 -13.78 -62.88 19.45
C ALA A 19 -12.92 -62.03 18.47
N PHE A 20 -13.24 -62.11 17.19
CA PHE A 20 -12.74 -61.19 16.18
C PHE A 20 -13.39 -59.82 16.41
N SER A 21 -12.65 -58.88 16.98
CA SER A 21 -13.03 -57.47 16.99
C SER A 21 -12.83 -56.92 15.58
N LEU A 22 -13.93 -56.65 14.89
CA LEU A 22 -13.95 -55.82 13.70
C LEU A 22 -13.55 -54.37 14.13
N VAL A 23 -12.31 -54.00 13.82
CA VAL A 23 -11.90 -52.59 13.84
C VAL A 23 -12.64 -51.90 12.72
N SER A 24 -13.71 -51.21 13.05
CA SER A 24 -14.38 -50.27 12.17
C SER A 24 -13.38 -49.13 11.86
N CYS A 25 -12.91 -49.08 10.63
CA CYS A 25 -12.26 -47.89 10.12
C CYS A 25 -13.29 -46.74 10.19
N ALA A 26 -13.22 -45.94 11.25
CA ALA A 26 -13.87 -44.64 11.26
C ALA A 26 -13.25 -43.83 10.11
N GLY A 27 -14.03 -43.64 9.05
CA GLY A 27 -13.67 -42.70 8.01
C GLY A 27 -13.44 -41.35 8.64
N THR A 28 -12.24 -40.81 8.50
CA THR A 28 -11.98 -39.41 8.79
C THR A 28 -12.90 -38.62 7.86
N SER A 29 -13.88 -37.93 8.45
CA SER A 29 -14.64 -36.91 7.71
C SER A 29 -13.63 -35.99 7.03
N PRO A 30 -13.88 -35.56 5.77
CA PRO A 30 -13.07 -34.50 5.20
C PRO A 30 -13.06 -33.31 6.18
N PRO A 31 -11.95 -32.58 6.31
CA PRO A 31 -11.94 -31.38 7.14
C PRO A 31 -13.10 -30.50 6.68
N ASP A 32 -13.82 -29.93 7.65
CA ASP A 32 -14.83 -28.92 7.40
C ASP A 32 -14.20 -27.87 6.47
N PRO A 33 -14.93 -27.34 5.45
CA PRO A 33 -14.44 -26.26 4.65
C PRO A 33 -13.99 -25.15 5.61
N GLU A 34 -12.72 -24.73 5.51
CA GLU A 34 -12.16 -23.65 6.33
C GLU A 34 -13.19 -22.52 6.35
N GLU A 35 -13.64 -22.16 7.53
CA GLU A 35 -14.54 -21.06 7.76
C GLU A 35 -13.85 -19.81 7.18
N THR A 36 -14.32 -19.35 6.04
CA THR A 36 -13.74 -18.18 5.37
C THR A 36 -14.02 -17.01 6.30
N VAL A 37 -13.04 -16.61 7.09
CA VAL A 37 -13.14 -15.44 7.97
C VAL A 37 -13.32 -14.23 7.04
N THR A 38 -14.53 -13.69 7.02
CA THR A 38 -14.79 -12.44 6.30
C THR A 38 -14.07 -11.32 7.03
N LEU A 39 -13.11 -10.69 6.37
CA LEU A 39 -12.43 -9.53 6.91
C LEU A 39 -13.37 -8.34 6.82
N GLU A 40 -13.62 -7.70 7.95
CA GLU A 40 -14.41 -6.48 8.01
C GLU A 40 -13.49 -5.26 7.90
N ALA A 41 -13.76 -4.39 6.93
CA ALA A 41 -13.04 -3.13 6.77
C ALA A 41 -13.37 -2.17 7.93
N PRO A 42 -12.42 -1.33 8.38
CA PRO A 42 -12.63 -0.44 9.51
C PRO A 42 -13.68 0.64 9.22
N SER A 43 -14.36 1.12 10.28
CA SER A 43 -15.33 2.21 10.16
C SER A 43 -14.65 3.50 9.69
N ALA A 44 -15.31 4.20 8.76
CA ALA A 44 -14.91 5.53 8.28
C ALA A 44 -15.61 6.69 9.01
N SER A 45 -16.36 6.42 10.08
CA SER A 45 -17.06 7.48 10.85
C SER A 45 -16.11 8.58 11.36
N PRO A 46 -14.88 8.32 11.81
CA PRO A 46 -13.94 9.39 12.15
C PRO A 46 -13.65 10.31 10.98
N MET A 47 -13.31 9.76 9.80
CA MET A 47 -13.05 10.54 8.58
C MET A 47 -14.22 11.39 8.16
N LEU A 48 -15.46 10.84 8.24
CA LEU A 48 -16.68 11.59 7.96
C LEU A 48 -16.82 12.78 8.91
N GLY A 49 -16.60 12.57 10.21
CA GLY A 49 -16.63 13.64 11.22
C GLY A 49 -15.58 14.72 10.99
N ALA A 50 -14.35 14.32 10.67
CA ALA A 50 -13.25 15.24 10.36
C ALA A 50 -13.52 16.05 9.08
N TRP A 51 -14.02 15.42 8.03
CA TRP A 51 -14.46 16.14 6.83
C TRP A 51 -15.57 17.16 7.13
N GLN A 52 -16.62 16.77 7.88
CA GLN A 52 -17.71 17.67 8.23
C GLN A 52 -17.22 18.88 9.04
N ALA A 53 -16.25 18.70 9.93
CA ALA A 53 -15.63 19.78 10.67
C ALA A 53 -14.91 20.75 9.73
N LEU A 54 -14.03 20.26 8.85
CA LEU A 54 -13.35 21.06 7.84
C LEU A 54 -14.36 21.77 6.93
N ALA A 55 -15.30 21.04 6.34
CA ALA A 55 -16.30 21.55 5.41
C ALA A 55 -17.12 22.71 6.00
N SER A 56 -17.44 22.64 7.31
CA SER A 56 -18.17 23.70 8.01
C SER A 56 -17.43 25.05 8.08
N ARG A 57 -16.12 25.06 7.84
CA ARG A 57 -15.25 26.25 7.87
C ARG A 57 -14.84 26.72 6.48
N LEU A 58 -15.05 25.92 5.43
CA LEU A 58 -14.66 26.28 4.07
C LEU A 58 -15.56 27.38 3.51
N SER A 59 -14.97 28.31 2.77
CA SER A 59 -15.75 29.24 1.94
C SER A 59 -16.44 28.48 0.79
N PRO A 60 -17.47 29.06 0.16
CA PRO A 60 -18.10 28.44 -1.01
C PRO A 60 -17.09 28.14 -2.13
N GLU A 61 -16.11 28.99 -2.34
CA GLU A 61 -15.05 28.83 -3.37
C GLU A 61 -14.10 27.68 -3.00
N GLN A 62 -13.72 27.59 -1.72
CA GLN A 62 -12.88 26.48 -1.21
C GLN A 62 -13.61 25.14 -1.29
N MET A 63 -14.92 25.11 -0.94
CA MET A 63 -15.75 23.92 -1.06
C MET A 63 -15.86 23.47 -2.53
N GLN A 64 -16.17 24.39 -3.45
CA GLN A 64 -16.20 24.11 -4.87
C GLN A 64 -14.88 23.56 -5.41
N ALA A 65 -13.74 24.04 -4.88
CA ALA A 65 -12.43 23.50 -5.25
C ALA A 65 -12.19 22.08 -4.74
N ALA A 66 -12.75 21.73 -3.57
CA ALA A 66 -12.55 20.43 -2.94
C ALA A 66 -13.40 19.31 -3.55
N GLU A 67 -14.60 19.61 -4.06
CA GLU A 67 -15.62 18.62 -4.40
C GLU A 67 -15.62 18.22 -5.87
N PHE A 68 -15.69 16.91 -6.10
CA PHE A 68 -15.77 16.28 -7.42
C PHE A 68 -16.85 15.19 -7.43
N SER A 69 -17.39 14.88 -8.60
CA SER A 69 -18.24 13.70 -8.75
C SER A 69 -17.47 12.42 -8.41
N PHE A 70 -18.15 11.45 -7.77
CA PHE A 70 -17.52 10.15 -7.49
C PHE A 70 -17.03 9.44 -8.76
N ASP A 71 -17.75 9.63 -9.87
CA ASP A 71 -17.43 9.05 -11.17
C ASP A 71 -16.45 9.90 -12.00
N ASP A 72 -15.89 10.98 -11.43
CA ASP A 72 -14.90 11.79 -12.13
C ASP A 72 -13.63 10.97 -12.38
N SER A 73 -13.11 11.01 -13.61
CA SER A 73 -11.93 10.27 -14.02
C SER A 73 -10.68 10.61 -13.20
N ILE A 74 -10.59 11.87 -12.72
CA ILE A 74 -9.46 12.31 -11.90
C ILE A 74 -9.33 11.55 -10.58
N ARG A 75 -10.39 10.86 -10.12
CA ARG A 75 -10.32 9.99 -8.95
C ARG A 75 -9.26 8.89 -9.08
N HIS A 76 -8.95 8.48 -10.29
CA HIS A 76 -7.95 7.47 -10.60
C HIS A 76 -6.68 8.04 -11.25
N GLU A 77 -6.67 9.34 -11.58
CA GLU A 77 -5.51 10.03 -12.15
C GLU A 77 -4.70 10.68 -11.03
N TRP A 78 -3.62 10.06 -10.61
CA TRP A 78 -2.77 10.55 -9.53
C TRP A 78 -1.33 10.80 -9.99
N PHE A 79 -0.66 11.75 -9.35
CA PHE A 79 0.67 12.17 -9.75
C PHE A 79 1.54 12.49 -8.53
N TYR A 80 2.77 12.02 -8.55
CA TYR A 80 3.80 12.36 -7.57
C TYR A 80 4.88 13.30 -8.12
N THR A 81 4.83 13.61 -9.41
CA THR A 81 5.71 14.56 -10.10
C THR A 81 5.17 15.99 -9.99
N PRO A 82 5.98 17.03 -10.25
CA PRO A 82 5.53 18.42 -10.21
C PRO A 82 4.69 18.75 -11.45
N VAL A 83 3.37 18.61 -11.32
CA VAL A 83 2.35 18.94 -12.33
C VAL A 83 1.32 19.89 -11.74
N ASP A 84 0.58 20.58 -12.60
CA ASP A 84 -0.59 21.35 -12.16
C ASP A 84 -1.68 20.40 -11.65
N ARG A 85 -2.27 20.76 -10.51
CA ARG A 85 -3.30 19.94 -9.83
C ARG A 85 -4.56 20.74 -9.60
N VAL A 86 -5.65 20.05 -9.43
CA VAL A 86 -6.95 20.58 -8.98
C VAL A 86 -7.21 20.14 -7.53
N GLY A 87 -8.16 20.77 -6.86
CA GLY A 87 -8.50 20.47 -5.48
C GLY A 87 -8.39 21.68 -4.57
N LEU A 88 -8.70 21.48 -3.30
CA LEU A 88 -8.52 22.47 -2.25
C LEU A 88 -7.03 22.56 -1.87
N ARG A 89 -6.40 23.67 -2.22
CA ARG A 89 -4.97 23.90 -2.01
C ARG A 89 -4.69 24.27 -0.55
N ILE A 90 -3.71 23.59 0.08
CA ILE A 90 -3.39 23.86 1.50
C ILE A 90 -2.84 25.28 1.73
N GLY A 91 -2.20 25.88 0.72
CA GLY A 91 -1.72 27.26 0.80
C GLY A 91 -2.84 28.30 0.91
N ASP A 92 -4.10 27.91 0.67
CA ASP A 92 -5.27 28.77 0.75
C ASP A 92 -6.09 28.54 2.04
N LEU A 93 -5.59 27.68 2.95
CA LEU A 93 -6.23 27.38 4.23
C LEU A 93 -5.73 28.30 5.35
N ASP A 94 -6.65 28.68 6.22
CA ASP A 94 -6.28 29.31 7.50
C ASP A 94 -5.82 28.24 8.53
N ALA A 95 -5.42 28.71 9.72
CA ALA A 95 -4.87 27.82 10.75
C ALA A 95 -5.88 26.83 11.33
N ASP A 96 -7.16 27.22 11.44
CA ASP A 96 -8.22 26.34 11.94
C ASP A 96 -8.59 25.30 10.89
N GLN A 97 -8.71 25.70 9.62
CA GLN A 97 -8.93 24.80 8.49
C GLN A 97 -7.77 23.80 8.33
N MET A 98 -6.53 24.24 8.50
CA MET A 98 -5.35 23.36 8.48
C MET A 98 -5.37 22.35 9.63
N THR A 99 -5.88 22.73 10.81
CA THR A 99 -6.03 21.82 11.94
C THR A 99 -7.06 20.74 11.65
N ASP A 100 -8.20 21.10 11.07
CA ASP A 100 -9.25 20.16 10.69
C ASP A 100 -8.77 19.23 9.55
N LEU A 101 -8.01 19.76 8.56
CA LEU A 101 -7.38 18.92 7.51
C LEU A 101 -6.41 17.90 8.14
N ARG A 102 -5.59 18.30 9.10
CA ARG A 102 -4.68 17.36 9.79
C ARG A 102 -5.44 16.25 10.49
N THR A 103 -6.60 16.55 11.09
CA THR A 103 -7.46 15.53 11.71
C THR A 103 -7.96 14.52 10.67
N LEU A 104 -8.39 14.99 9.50
CA LEU A 104 -8.79 14.10 8.39
C LEU A 104 -7.61 13.23 7.91
N LEU A 105 -6.42 13.82 7.80
CA LEU A 105 -5.21 13.07 7.42
C LEU A 105 -4.84 12.03 8.47
N ASP A 106 -4.94 12.34 9.77
CA ASP A 106 -4.67 11.39 10.86
C ASP A 106 -5.64 10.21 10.84
N ASP A 107 -6.90 10.43 10.46
CA ASP A 107 -7.89 9.37 10.31
C ASP A 107 -7.60 8.43 9.13
N GLY A 108 -6.87 8.88 8.12
CA GLY A 108 -6.44 8.07 6.99
C GLY A 108 -5.05 7.48 7.14
N LEU A 109 -4.08 8.34 7.42
CA LEU A 109 -2.65 8.02 7.44
C LEU A 109 -2.16 7.60 8.84
N GLY A 110 -2.95 7.85 9.89
CA GLY A 110 -2.46 7.83 11.26
C GLY A 110 -1.48 9.00 11.53
N ALA A 111 -1.20 9.26 12.79
CA ALA A 111 -0.35 10.39 13.20
C ALA A 111 1.07 10.34 12.58
N ASN A 112 1.67 9.14 12.48
CA ASN A 112 3.00 8.98 11.89
C ASN A 112 3.01 9.27 10.38
N GLY A 113 2.00 8.79 9.64
CA GLY A 113 1.87 9.05 8.20
C GLY A 113 1.62 10.52 7.91
N THR A 114 0.76 11.17 8.69
CA THR A 114 0.52 12.62 8.60
C THR A 114 1.79 13.41 8.89
N GLU A 115 2.53 13.06 9.94
CA GLU A 115 3.81 13.71 10.26
C GLU A 115 4.80 13.55 9.09
N GLN A 116 4.92 12.35 8.52
CA GLN A 116 5.80 12.11 7.36
C GLN A 116 5.35 12.89 6.13
N ALA A 117 4.04 12.99 5.85
CA ALA A 117 3.51 13.82 4.77
C ALA A 117 3.93 15.28 4.92
N PHE A 118 3.85 15.85 6.14
CA PHE A 118 4.30 17.24 6.37
C PHE A 118 5.81 17.39 6.37
N LYS A 119 6.60 16.37 6.68
CA LYS A 119 8.05 16.38 6.44
C LYS A 119 8.37 16.43 4.93
N ILE A 120 7.56 15.78 4.09
CA ILE A 120 7.67 15.90 2.63
C ILE A 120 7.35 17.33 2.17
N VAL A 121 6.31 17.97 2.73
CA VAL A 121 6.01 19.38 2.49
C VAL A 121 7.20 20.30 2.88
N GLN A 122 7.90 19.98 3.99
CA GLN A 122 9.11 20.72 4.40
C GLN A 122 10.27 20.55 3.41
N LEU A 123 10.39 19.38 2.75
CA LEU A 123 11.37 19.22 1.66
C LEU A 123 11.03 20.11 0.44
N GLU A 124 9.74 20.31 0.13
CA GLU A 124 9.33 21.26 -0.90
C GLU A 124 9.66 22.71 -0.51
N GLU A 125 9.56 23.09 0.76
CA GLU A 125 9.99 24.40 1.24
C GLU A 125 11.50 24.62 0.99
N LEU A 126 12.33 23.61 1.24
CA LEU A 126 13.74 23.63 0.90
C LEU A 126 13.95 23.80 -0.61
N LEU A 127 13.25 23.00 -1.43
CA LEU A 127 13.35 23.08 -2.90
C LEU A 127 12.85 24.44 -3.43
N PHE A 128 11.80 24.99 -2.84
CA PHE A 128 11.30 26.31 -3.17
C PHE A 128 12.37 27.39 -2.90
N SER A 129 12.96 27.40 -1.70
CA SER A 129 13.98 28.37 -1.31
C SER A 129 15.24 28.26 -2.20
N THR A 130 15.73 27.04 -2.45
CA THR A 130 16.95 26.79 -3.24
C THR A 130 16.75 27.00 -4.75
N SER A 131 15.51 26.88 -5.24
CA SER A 131 15.17 27.14 -6.65
C SER A 131 14.93 28.61 -7.00
N GLY A 132 15.05 29.52 -6.01
CA GLY A 132 14.76 30.93 -6.18
C GLY A 132 13.26 31.25 -6.21
N GLY A 133 12.43 30.49 -5.51
CA GLY A 133 11.00 30.74 -5.34
C GLY A 133 10.16 30.30 -6.55
N ARG A 134 10.54 29.21 -7.21
CA ARG A 134 9.73 28.67 -8.33
C ARG A 134 8.38 28.19 -7.83
N GLU A 135 7.28 28.76 -8.35
CA GLU A 135 5.91 28.48 -7.91
C GLU A 135 5.55 26.98 -7.95
N MET A 136 6.06 26.23 -8.92
CA MET A 136 5.84 24.77 -8.98
C MET A 136 6.42 24.00 -7.78
N ARG A 137 7.29 24.65 -6.96
CA ARG A 137 7.89 24.12 -5.73
C ARG A 137 7.30 24.76 -4.48
N ASN A 138 6.22 25.53 -4.62
CA ASN A 138 5.58 26.17 -3.48
C ASN A 138 5.04 25.08 -2.50
N PRO A 139 5.45 25.10 -1.22
CA PRO A 139 5.00 24.11 -0.23
C PRO A 139 3.50 24.16 0.07
N GLY A 140 2.80 25.20 -0.40
CA GLY A 140 1.34 25.26 -0.39
C GLY A 140 0.66 24.48 -1.51
N ASN A 141 1.41 23.92 -2.48
CA ASN A 141 0.86 23.18 -3.62
C ASN A 141 0.60 21.69 -3.31
N TYR A 142 -0.10 21.43 -2.21
CA TYR A 142 -0.72 20.17 -1.89
C TYR A 142 -2.23 20.36 -1.87
N TYR A 143 -2.97 19.35 -2.32
CA TYR A 143 -4.38 19.51 -2.66
C TYR A 143 -5.22 18.39 -2.04
N LEU A 144 -6.32 18.76 -1.41
CA LEU A 144 -7.36 17.82 -0.99
C LEU A 144 -8.45 17.76 -2.06
N MET A 145 -8.79 16.55 -2.48
CA MET A 145 -9.88 16.25 -3.40
C MET A 145 -10.86 15.31 -2.70
N MET A 146 -12.14 15.67 -2.72
CA MET A 146 -13.23 14.88 -2.17
C MET A 146 -14.12 14.41 -3.33
N PHE A 147 -14.36 13.12 -3.45
CA PHE A 147 -15.11 12.50 -4.54
C PHE A 147 -16.41 11.91 -4.02
N GLY A 148 -17.53 12.36 -4.56
CA GLY A 148 -18.86 11.98 -4.09
C GLY A 148 -19.32 12.75 -2.85
N GLU A 149 -20.41 12.35 -2.27
CA GLU A 149 -20.99 12.97 -1.07
C GLU A 149 -20.59 12.15 0.17
N PRO A 150 -19.79 12.69 1.11
CA PRO A 150 -19.40 11.98 2.32
C PRO A 150 -20.61 11.77 3.25
N THR A 151 -21.05 10.52 3.33
CA THR A 151 -22.18 10.06 4.14
C THR A 151 -21.87 8.70 4.76
N THR A 152 -22.78 8.21 5.61
CA THR A 152 -22.69 6.86 6.18
C THR A 152 -23.22 5.78 5.25
N GLU A 153 -23.86 6.14 4.15
CA GLU A 153 -24.41 5.23 3.15
C GLU A 153 -23.80 5.55 1.78
N GLY A 154 -23.66 4.53 0.93
CA GLY A 154 -23.11 4.69 -0.41
C GLY A 154 -21.60 4.83 -0.43
N SER A 155 -21.09 5.40 -1.52
CA SER A 155 -19.65 5.44 -1.79
C SER A 155 -19.13 6.86 -1.93
N TRP A 156 -17.98 7.13 -1.29
CA TRP A 156 -17.22 8.36 -1.43
C TRP A 156 -15.73 8.07 -1.29
N ALA A 157 -14.91 9.00 -1.74
CA ALA A 157 -13.46 8.85 -1.67
C ALA A 157 -12.80 10.20 -1.44
N TRP A 158 -11.55 10.18 -1.01
CA TRP A 158 -10.74 11.40 -0.97
C TRP A 158 -9.29 11.10 -1.28
N ARG A 159 -8.59 12.11 -1.76
CA ARG A 159 -7.16 12.06 -2.01
C ARG A 159 -6.50 13.34 -1.53
N PHE A 160 -5.36 13.18 -0.87
CA PHE A 160 -4.43 14.27 -0.59
C PHE A 160 -3.19 14.07 -1.44
N GLU A 161 -2.83 15.07 -2.23
CA GLU A 161 -1.79 14.93 -3.24
C GLU A 161 -0.99 16.21 -3.42
N GLY A 162 0.32 16.06 -3.64
CA GLY A 162 1.26 17.10 -4.03
C GLY A 162 2.50 16.50 -4.67
N HIS A 163 3.54 17.31 -4.89
CA HIS A 163 4.81 16.77 -5.33
C HIS A 163 5.38 15.84 -4.25
N HIS A 164 5.82 14.64 -4.65
CA HIS A 164 6.32 13.57 -3.78
C HIS A 164 5.32 12.98 -2.78
N PHE A 165 4.04 13.28 -2.91
CA PHE A 165 3.03 12.70 -2.04
C PHE A 165 1.71 12.45 -2.77
N SER A 166 1.14 11.26 -2.60
CA SER A 166 -0.25 10.99 -2.96
C SER A 166 -0.79 9.83 -2.11
N ALA A 167 -1.91 10.07 -1.42
CA ALA A 167 -2.61 9.03 -0.67
C ALA A 167 -4.10 9.10 -0.98
N SER A 168 -4.67 7.96 -1.38
CA SER A 168 -6.06 7.82 -1.80
C SER A 168 -6.82 6.90 -0.86
N PHE A 169 -8.04 7.30 -0.49
CA PHE A 169 -8.89 6.55 0.42
C PHE A 169 -10.27 6.38 -0.20
N THR A 170 -10.84 5.19 -0.11
CA THR A 170 -12.19 4.89 -0.61
C THR A 170 -13.03 4.29 0.48
N ILE A 171 -14.23 4.80 0.61
CA ILE A 171 -15.22 4.43 1.62
C ILE A 171 -16.46 3.89 0.90
N VAL A 172 -17.02 2.79 1.42
CA VAL A 172 -18.27 2.19 0.98
C VAL A 172 -19.09 1.85 2.22
N ASP A 173 -20.32 2.36 2.30
CA ASP A 173 -21.26 2.12 3.42
C ASP A 173 -20.59 2.30 4.79
N ASN A 174 -19.91 3.44 4.96
CA ASN A 174 -19.17 3.81 6.16
C ASN A 174 -17.99 2.89 6.53
N HIS A 175 -17.50 2.08 5.60
CA HIS A 175 -16.30 1.26 5.77
C HIS A 175 -15.16 1.78 4.91
N LEU A 176 -13.98 1.95 5.50
CA LEU A 176 -12.75 2.30 4.79
C LEU A 176 -12.21 1.05 4.08
N VAL A 177 -12.58 0.89 2.81
CA VAL A 177 -12.28 -0.32 2.03
C VAL A 177 -10.92 -0.27 1.34
N SER A 178 -10.35 0.93 1.12
CA SER A 178 -9.01 1.09 0.53
C SER A 178 -8.32 2.33 1.06
N GLY A 179 -7.00 2.22 1.26
CA GLY A 179 -6.07 3.32 1.54
C GLY A 179 -4.87 3.31 0.58
N THR A 180 -5.07 2.80 -0.62
CA THR A 180 -4.06 2.73 -1.69
C THR A 180 -4.62 3.26 -3.02
N PRO A 181 -3.75 3.76 -3.93
CA PRO A 181 -2.29 3.93 -3.81
C PRO A 181 -1.89 4.85 -2.67
N ALA A 182 -0.75 4.52 -2.02
CA ALA A 182 -0.14 5.37 -1.00
C ALA A 182 1.33 5.61 -1.36
N PHE A 183 1.62 6.77 -1.93
CA PHE A 183 2.95 7.17 -2.40
C PHE A 183 3.55 8.23 -1.48
N PHE A 184 4.79 7.99 -1.09
CA PHE A 184 5.62 8.89 -0.28
C PHE A 184 7.00 8.98 -0.93
N GLY A 185 7.43 10.18 -1.27
CA GLY A 185 8.75 10.44 -1.85
C GLY A 185 9.46 11.62 -1.19
N GLY A 186 10.71 11.82 -1.52
CA GLY A 186 11.49 12.91 -0.95
C GLY A 186 12.71 13.28 -1.78
N ASN A 187 12.91 14.57 -1.96
CA ASN A 187 14.07 15.15 -2.62
C ASN A 187 14.49 16.44 -1.87
N PRO A 188 15.66 16.46 -1.24
CA PRO A 188 16.59 15.35 -1.08
C PRO A 188 16.08 14.27 -0.12
N ALA A 189 16.65 13.06 -0.18
CA ALA A 189 16.40 11.99 0.79
C ALA A 189 16.94 12.35 2.19
N LEU A 190 18.06 13.06 2.22
CA LEU A 190 18.71 13.61 3.40
C LEU A 190 19.10 15.07 3.14
N VAL A 191 18.58 15.98 3.94
CA VAL A 191 18.98 17.40 3.92
C VAL A 191 20.36 17.53 4.56
N PRO A 192 21.33 18.22 3.92
CA PRO A 192 22.66 18.44 4.50
C PRO A 192 22.59 19.15 5.87
N GLU A 193 23.50 18.80 6.77
CA GLU A 193 23.58 19.37 8.13
C GLU A 193 23.91 20.87 8.15
N ASP A 194 24.50 21.39 7.09
CA ASP A 194 24.84 22.82 6.90
C ASP A 194 23.74 23.60 6.16
N SER A 195 22.58 22.98 5.90
CA SER A 195 21.43 23.66 5.31
C SER A 195 20.85 24.70 6.25
N GLU A 196 20.48 25.88 5.72
CA GLU A 196 19.77 26.92 6.48
C GLU A 196 18.33 26.53 6.82
N VAL A 197 17.75 25.58 6.07
CA VAL A 197 16.35 25.13 6.19
C VAL A 197 16.34 23.61 6.38
N HIS A 198 15.68 23.15 7.43
CA HIS A 198 15.45 21.73 7.73
C HIS A 198 16.71 20.84 7.76
N ALA A 199 17.87 21.36 8.25
CA ALA A 199 19.12 20.62 8.36
C ALA A 199 18.92 19.24 9.00
N GLY A 200 19.50 18.17 8.41
CA GLY A 200 19.41 16.80 8.90
C GLY A 200 18.05 16.12 8.69
N LEU A 201 17.05 16.78 8.08
CA LEU A 201 15.77 16.15 7.82
C LEU A 201 15.92 14.97 6.85
N SER A 202 15.48 13.79 7.27
CA SER A 202 15.47 12.55 6.48
C SER A 202 14.20 11.74 6.77
N PRO A 203 13.12 11.95 6.01
CA PRO A 203 11.85 11.28 6.27
C PRO A 203 11.86 9.76 6.04
N PHE A 204 12.86 9.24 5.33
CA PHE A 204 12.91 7.85 4.83
C PHE A 204 14.11 7.04 5.31
N SER A 205 14.84 7.52 6.34
CA SER A 205 16.05 6.82 6.83
C SER A 205 15.73 5.39 7.27
N ARG A 206 14.59 5.18 7.89
CA ARG A 206 14.21 3.88 8.45
C ARG A 206 13.94 2.82 7.38
N GLU A 207 13.28 3.21 6.28
CA GLU A 207 13.03 2.37 5.12
C GLU A 207 14.33 1.95 4.45
N GLN A 208 15.24 2.87 4.28
CA GLN A 208 16.56 2.62 3.71
C GLN A 208 17.40 1.72 4.61
N ASP A 209 17.53 2.05 5.91
CA ASP A 209 18.35 1.32 6.85
C ASP A 209 17.90 -0.13 6.99
N LEU A 210 16.59 -0.38 7.14
CA LEU A 210 16.03 -1.72 7.23
C LEU A 210 16.15 -2.51 5.91
N GLY A 211 16.02 -1.84 4.76
CA GLY A 211 16.27 -2.46 3.46
C GLY A 211 17.68 -3.00 3.35
N PHE A 212 18.71 -2.19 3.71
CA PHE A 212 20.12 -2.62 3.75
C PHE A 212 20.37 -3.65 4.86
N GLU A 213 19.79 -3.50 6.04
CA GLU A 213 19.92 -4.48 7.13
C GLU A 213 19.42 -5.86 6.69
N LEU A 214 18.25 -5.92 6.05
CA LEU A 214 17.70 -7.16 5.50
C LEU A 214 18.63 -7.74 4.42
N LEU A 215 19.05 -6.93 3.44
CA LEU A 215 19.97 -7.35 2.38
C LEU A 215 21.27 -7.91 2.95
N ASN A 216 21.85 -7.27 3.96
CA ASN A 216 23.11 -7.66 4.57
C ASN A 216 22.98 -8.89 5.50
N SER A 217 21.76 -9.23 5.92
CA SER A 217 21.51 -10.45 6.70
C SER A 217 21.50 -11.73 5.88
N PHE A 218 21.43 -11.64 4.55
CA PHE A 218 21.39 -12.79 3.65
C PHE A 218 22.78 -13.40 3.43
N ASP A 219 22.84 -14.73 3.42
CA ASP A 219 24.02 -15.46 2.98
C ASP A 219 24.22 -15.36 1.45
N GLU A 220 25.35 -15.86 0.93
CA GLU A 220 25.70 -15.77 -0.49
C GLU A 220 24.65 -16.44 -1.40
N GLY A 221 24.10 -17.59 -0.99
CA GLY A 221 23.07 -18.30 -1.74
C GLY A 221 21.74 -17.56 -1.76
N GLN A 222 21.36 -16.94 -0.64
CA GLN A 222 20.18 -16.10 -0.55
C GLN A 222 20.36 -14.79 -1.34
N ARG A 223 21.52 -14.14 -1.24
CA ARG A 223 21.84 -12.91 -2.02
C ARG A 223 21.75 -13.13 -3.51
N ALA A 224 22.22 -14.28 -4.01
CA ALA A 224 22.09 -14.63 -5.43
C ALA A 224 20.64 -14.74 -5.93
N ARG A 225 19.70 -14.97 -5.03
CA ARG A 225 18.25 -15.00 -5.33
C ARG A 225 17.59 -13.64 -5.15
N VAL A 226 18.00 -12.88 -4.15
CA VAL A 226 17.42 -11.58 -3.79
C VAL A 226 17.80 -10.50 -4.80
N ILE A 227 19.06 -10.47 -5.24
CA ILE A 227 19.58 -9.45 -6.16
C ILE A 227 19.22 -9.84 -7.60
N LEU A 228 18.21 -9.17 -8.14
CA LEU A 228 17.68 -9.45 -9.48
C LEU A 228 18.54 -8.86 -10.59
N ALA A 229 19.16 -7.68 -10.33
CA ALA A 229 20.00 -6.98 -11.30
C ALA A 229 21.04 -6.10 -10.60
N GLY A 230 22.19 -5.89 -11.28
CA GLY A 230 23.24 -4.97 -10.81
C GLY A 230 22.91 -3.49 -11.04
N GLU A 231 21.90 -3.19 -11.84
CA GLU A 231 21.38 -1.84 -12.06
C GLU A 231 19.94 -1.77 -11.57
N ALA A 232 19.62 -0.73 -10.79
CA ALA A 232 18.27 -0.46 -10.34
C ALA A 232 17.43 0.17 -11.46
N PRO A 233 16.08 -0.01 -11.46
CA PRO A 233 15.20 0.79 -12.31
C PRO A 233 15.38 2.28 -11.95
N GLN A 234 14.98 3.18 -12.85
CA GLN A 234 15.12 4.62 -12.61
C GLN A 234 14.00 5.23 -11.79
N ASP A 235 12.98 4.45 -11.47
CA ASP A 235 11.83 4.83 -10.65
C ASP A 235 11.10 3.55 -10.18
N ILE A 236 10.05 3.71 -9.36
CA ILE A 236 9.14 2.63 -8.99
C ILE A 236 8.50 2.03 -10.26
N LEU A 237 8.41 0.71 -10.33
CA LEU A 237 7.95 0.00 -11.54
C LEU A 237 6.46 0.13 -11.79
N THR A 238 5.67 0.32 -10.72
CA THR A 238 4.22 0.52 -10.84
C THR A 238 3.84 1.94 -11.26
N GLU A 239 4.81 2.87 -11.31
CA GLU A 239 4.59 4.27 -11.70
C GLU A 239 3.29 4.85 -11.08
N ASN A 240 2.65 5.77 -11.79
CA ASN A 240 1.33 6.30 -11.43
C ASN A 240 0.19 5.67 -12.27
N PHE A 241 0.38 4.43 -12.72
CA PHE A 241 -0.69 3.73 -13.41
C PHE A 241 -1.92 3.55 -12.52
N GLN A 242 -3.09 3.60 -13.13
CA GLN A 242 -4.36 3.41 -12.45
C GLN A 242 -4.41 2.05 -11.74
N ARG A 243 -3.87 1.00 -12.36
CA ARG A 243 -3.72 -0.33 -11.78
C ARG A 243 -2.25 -0.69 -11.65
N ALA A 244 -1.88 -1.23 -10.51
CA ALA A 244 -0.59 -1.86 -10.33
C ALA A 244 -0.62 -3.23 -11.00
N GLU A 245 0.23 -3.44 -12.00
CA GLU A 245 0.41 -4.73 -12.65
C GLU A 245 1.86 -5.16 -12.50
N MET A 246 2.08 -6.23 -11.78
CA MET A 246 3.39 -6.85 -11.59
C MET A 246 3.31 -8.31 -12.06
N GLY A 247 4.42 -8.85 -12.52
CA GLY A 247 4.55 -10.28 -12.78
C GLY A 247 4.47 -11.11 -11.48
N ALA A 248 4.73 -12.41 -11.59
CA ALA A 248 4.89 -13.26 -10.42
C ALA A 248 5.96 -12.67 -9.47
N PRO A 249 5.81 -12.81 -8.14
CA PRO A 249 6.80 -12.34 -7.20
C PRO A 249 8.18 -12.95 -7.47
N GLU A 250 9.22 -12.12 -7.46
CA GLU A 250 10.62 -12.51 -7.65
C GLU A 250 11.43 -12.21 -6.40
N GLY A 251 12.65 -12.73 -6.33
CA GLY A 251 13.53 -12.59 -5.18
C GLY A 251 13.43 -13.78 -4.23
N ILE A 252 13.51 -13.54 -2.92
CA ILE A 252 13.45 -14.58 -1.88
C ILE A 252 12.08 -14.57 -1.19
N SER A 253 11.48 -15.76 -1.09
CA SER A 253 10.22 -15.94 -0.37
C SER A 253 10.43 -15.91 1.14
N VAL A 254 9.44 -15.43 1.88
CA VAL A 254 9.38 -15.53 3.35
C VAL A 254 9.53 -16.99 3.82
N ALA A 255 9.10 -17.97 3.04
CA ALA A 255 9.28 -19.39 3.37
C ALA A 255 10.75 -19.84 3.38
N ASP A 256 11.66 -19.08 2.75
CA ASP A 256 13.08 -19.43 2.56
C ASP A 256 14.04 -18.59 3.43
N ILE A 257 13.53 -17.79 4.35
CA ILE A 257 14.32 -16.93 5.25
C ILE A 257 14.23 -17.43 6.70
N ASN A 258 15.25 -17.09 7.50
CA ASN A 258 15.30 -17.45 8.91
C ASN A 258 14.54 -16.45 9.80
N ASP A 259 14.39 -16.78 11.10
CA ASP A 259 13.63 -15.96 12.05
C ASP A 259 14.15 -14.53 12.21
N VAL A 260 15.48 -14.31 12.10
CA VAL A 260 16.10 -12.97 12.19
C VAL A 260 15.73 -12.16 10.98
N GLN A 261 15.89 -12.72 9.79
CA GLN A 261 15.53 -12.09 8.51
C GLN A 261 14.03 -11.80 8.44
N HIS A 262 13.21 -12.74 8.94
CA HIS A 262 11.77 -12.54 9.04
C HIS A 262 11.41 -11.37 9.97
N ALA A 263 12.10 -11.23 11.10
CA ALA A 263 11.87 -10.12 12.03
C ALA A 263 12.21 -8.76 11.38
N ILE A 264 13.33 -8.67 10.65
CA ILE A 264 13.74 -7.45 9.94
C ILE A 264 12.72 -7.11 8.83
N LEU A 265 12.31 -8.08 8.02
CA LEU A 265 11.30 -7.87 6.96
C LEU A 265 9.96 -7.41 7.55
N LYS A 266 9.52 -8.02 8.66
CA LYS A 266 8.31 -7.61 9.36
C LYS A 266 8.41 -6.18 9.89
N GLU A 267 9.58 -5.79 10.43
CA GLU A 267 9.82 -4.43 10.88
C GLU A 267 9.79 -3.45 9.70
N LEU A 268 10.42 -3.79 8.58
CA LEU A 268 10.39 -3.00 7.35
C LEU A 268 8.97 -2.80 6.83
N MET A 269 8.17 -3.87 6.74
CA MET A 269 6.74 -3.77 6.38
C MET A 269 5.97 -2.92 7.38
N GLY A 270 6.31 -3.01 8.67
CA GLY A 270 5.72 -2.21 9.74
C GLY A 270 5.97 -0.71 9.57
N VAL A 271 7.13 -0.29 9.04
CA VAL A 271 7.40 1.13 8.73
C VAL A 271 6.39 1.66 7.72
N TYR A 272 6.12 0.90 6.66
CA TYR A 272 5.09 1.27 5.68
C TYR A 272 3.68 1.22 6.26
N GLY A 273 3.36 0.21 7.05
CA GLY A 273 2.06 0.09 7.71
C GLY A 273 1.78 1.22 8.71
N ASN A 274 2.82 1.74 9.38
CA ASN A 274 2.69 2.88 10.29
C ASN A 274 2.37 4.22 9.61
N ARG A 275 2.34 4.25 8.26
CA ARG A 275 1.83 5.37 7.46
C ARG A 275 0.33 5.29 7.21
N MET A 276 -0.36 4.34 7.82
CA MET A 276 -1.80 4.13 7.73
C MET A 276 -2.42 4.29 9.11
N ASN A 277 -3.72 4.65 9.13
CA ASN A 277 -4.51 4.50 10.36
C ASN A 277 -4.36 3.08 10.91
N PRO A 278 -4.19 2.90 12.24
CA PRO A 278 -3.96 1.57 12.83
C PRO A 278 -4.99 0.51 12.45
N ALA A 279 -6.27 0.87 12.36
CA ALA A 279 -7.32 -0.08 11.97
C ALA A 279 -7.22 -0.48 10.50
N LEU A 280 -6.86 0.45 9.62
CA LEU A 280 -6.58 0.15 8.20
C LEU A 280 -5.32 -0.72 8.07
N HIS A 281 -4.26 -0.43 8.82
CA HIS A 281 -3.06 -1.27 8.86
C HIS A 281 -3.39 -2.70 9.27
N ASP A 282 -4.14 -2.89 10.35
CA ASP A 282 -4.55 -4.22 10.84
C ASP A 282 -5.39 -4.97 9.79
N TYR A 283 -6.28 -4.28 9.10
CA TYR A 283 -7.08 -4.82 8.00
C TYR A 283 -6.18 -5.26 6.82
N GLN A 284 -5.25 -4.43 6.37
CA GLN A 284 -4.30 -4.78 5.30
C GLN A 284 -3.42 -5.96 5.69
N MET A 285 -2.90 -5.98 6.91
CA MET A 285 -2.10 -7.11 7.42
C MET A 285 -2.93 -8.39 7.54
N ALA A 286 -4.23 -8.31 7.82
CA ALA A 286 -5.12 -9.47 7.80
C ALA A 286 -5.34 -10.00 6.38
N LYS A 287 -5.51 -9.14 5.37
CA LYS A 287 -5.55 -9.52 3.94
C LYS A 287 -4.26 -10.27 3.54
N ILE A 288 -3.09 -9.74 3.90
CA ILE A 288 -1.79 -10.36 3.60
C ILE A 288 -1.69 -11.74 4.26
N ARG A 289 -2.10 -11.88 5.52
CA ARG A 289 -2.12 -13.19 6.22
C ARG A 289 -3.05 -14.17 5.55
N GLN A 290 -4.24 -13.75 5.14
CA GLN A 290 -5.21 -14.60 4.44
C GLN A 290 -4.71 -15.05 3.07
N ALA A 291 -3.98 -14.18 2.35
CA ALA A 291 -3.37 -14.49 1.07
C ALA A 291 -2.13 -15.41 1.17
N GLY A 292 -1.57 -15.59 2.38
CA GLY A 292 -0.40 -16.42 2.66
C GLY A 292 0.89 -15.61 2.79
N VAL A 293 1.34 -15.40 4.03
CA VAL A 293 2.57 -14.63 4.33
C VAL A 293 3.80 -15.29 3.72
N GLU A 294 3.82 -16.64 3.66
CA GLU A 294 4.91 -17.42 3.04
C GLU A 294 5.08 -17.16 1.55
N ARG A 295 4.08 -16.55 0.90
CA ARG A 295 4.10 -16.16 -0.52
C ARG A 295 4.62 -14.73 -0.75
N VAL A 296 4.94 -14.01 0.32
CA VAL A 296 5.58 -12.70 0.23
C VAL A 296 7.05 -12.88 -0.12
N HIS A 297 7.55 -12.05 -1.02
CA HIS A 297 8.93 -12.06 -1.52
C HIS A 297 9.59 -10.71 -1.30
N PHE A 298 10.88 -10.74 -1.04
CA PHE A 298 11.74 -9.55 -1.04
C PHE A 298 12.73 -9.64 -2.20
N ALA A 299 12.86 -8.56 -2.96
CA ALA A 299 13.77 -8.45 -4.08
C ALA A 299 14.53 -7.13 -4.05
N TRP A 300 15.76 -7.15 -4.58
CA TRP A 300 16.68 -6.02 -4.66
C TRP A 300 17.22 -5.84 -6.07
N ALA A 301 17.52 -4.60 -6.46
CA ALA A 301 18.26 -4.28 -7.67
C ALA A 301 19.15 -3.05 -7.42
N GLY A 302 20.27 -2.96 -8.16
CA GLY A 302 21.25 -1.89 -8.03
C GLY A 302 22.36 -2.18 -7.02
N SER A 303 22.98 -1.12 -6.53
CA SER A 303 24.12 -1.23 -5.61
C SER A 303 23.72 -1.79 -4.25
N THR A 304 24.68 -2.49 -3.64
CA THR A 304 24.56 -3.00 -2.26
C THR A 304 25.28 -2.11 -1.25
N GLU A 305 25.78 -0.96 -1.70
CA GLU A 305 26.49 0.01 -0.87
C GLU A 305 25.60 1.23 -0.62
N PRO A 306 25.47 1.70 0.64
CA PRO A 306 24.72 2.91 0.96
C PRO A 306 25.28 4.14 0.21
N GLY A 307 24.38 5.01 -0.25
CA GLY A 307 24.75 6.21 -1.02
C GLY A 307 24.88 5.98 -2.53
N GLU A 308 24.63 4.79 -2.99
CA GLU A 308 24.55 4.44 -4.40
C GLU A 308 23.14 4.03 -4.81
N GLY A 309 22.83 4.14 -6.10
CA GLY A 309 21.49 3.87 -6.65
C GLY A 309 21.00 2.44 -6.37
N HIS A 310 19.86 2.31 -5.72
CA HIS A 310 19.26 1.04 -5.35
C HIS A 310 17.73 1.08 -5.34
N TYR A 311 17.17 -0.11 -5.47
CA TYR A 311 15.73 -0.37 -5.46
C TYR A 311 15.46 -1.65 -4.69
N TYR A 312 14.38 -1.69 -3.93
CA TYR A 312 13.83 -2.93 -3.43
C TYR A 312 12.31 -2.98 -3.54
N ARG A 313 11.77 -4.19 -3.54
CA ARG A 313 10.34 -4.41 -3.44
C ARG A 313 10.00 -5.54 -2.48
N ILE A 314 8.84 -5.42 -1.86
CA ILE A 314 8.18 -6.46 -1.08
C ILE A 314 6.87 -6.76 -1.80
N GLN A 315 6.76 -7.95 -2.39
CA GLN A 315 5.61 -8.31 -3.20
C GLN A 315 4.94 -9.56 -2.66
N GLY A 316 3.65 -9.47 -2.38
CA GLY A 316 2.77 -10.60 -2.05
C GLY A 316 1.77 -10.87 -3.17
N PRO A 317 0.84 -11.82 -2.95
CA PRO A 317 -0.20 -12.11 -3.94
C PRO A 317 -1.15 -10.93 -4.21
N THR A 318 -1.38 -10.07 -3.21
CA THR A 318 -2.39 -9.00 -3.27
C THR A 318 -1.79 -7.60 -3.27
N PHE A 319 -0.48 -7.45 -3.03
CA PHE A 319 0.13 -6.13 -2.86
C PHE A 319 1.56 -6.07 -3.35
N VAL A 320 2.04 -4.85 -3.56
CA VAL A 320 3.46 -4.54 -3.69
C VAL A 320 3.80 -3.27 -2.91
N ILE A 321 4.94 -3.31 -2.24
CA ILE A 321 5.65 -2.14 -1.71
C ILE A 321 6.91 -1.98 -2.54
N GLU A 322 7.16 -0.78 -3.04
CA GLU A 322 8.37 -0.44 -3.78
C GLU A 322 9.10 0.71 -3.10
N TYR A 323 10.41 0.68 -3.17
CA TYR A 323 11.32 1.74 -2.75
C TYR A 323 12.40 1.92 -3.80
N ASP A 324 12.53 3.11 -4.31
CA ASP A 324 13.57 3.51 -5.26
C ASP A 324 14.37 4.70 -4.70
N ASN A 325 15.69 4.64 -4.81
CA ASN A 325 16.58 5.75 -4.52
C ASN A 325 17.71 5.78 -5.55
N THR A 326 17.37 6.09 -6.80
CA THR A 326 18.33 6.07 -7.93
C THR A 326 18.67 7.47 -8.45
N GLN A 327 17.76 8.41 -8.30
CA GLN A 327 17.92 9.76 -8.83
C GLN A 327 18.79 10.63 -7.92
N ASN A 328 19.35 11.72 -8.46
CA ASN A 328 20.17 12.70 -7.74
C ASN A 328 21.32 12.08 -6.92
N ASN A 329 22.05 11.11 -7.51
CA ASN A 329 23.12 10.34 -6.85
C ASN A 329 22.63 9.64 -5.57
N ALA A 330 21.54 8.89 -5.66
CA ALA A 330 20.89 8.18 -4.56
C ALA A 330 20.48 9.13 -3.39
N ASN A 331 19.98 10.31 -3.72
CA ASN A 331 19.45 11.27 -2.76
C ASN A 331 18.06 11.77 -3.17
N HIS A 332 17.23 10.89 -3.78
CA HIS A 332 15.88 11.20 -4.24
C HIS A 332 15.05 9.90 -4.20
N ILE A 333 14.17 9.82 -3.22
CA ILE A 333 13.42 8.60 -2.90
C ILE A 333 12.01 8.67 -3.46
N HIS A 334 11.60 7.56 -4.08
CA HIS A 334 10.22 7.25 -4.38
C HIS A 334 9.82 5.95 -3.69
N SER A 335 8.75 5.94 -2.93
CA SER A 335 8.23 4.72 -2.33
C SER A 335 6.70 4.67 -2.41
N VAL A 336 6.15 3.48 -2.62
CA VAL A 336 4.71 3.30 -2.80
C VAL A 336 4.24 1.98 -2.20
N TRP A 337 3.02 1.98 -1.67
CA TRP A 337 2.25 0.79 -1.39
C TRP A 337 1.07 0.73 -2.35
N ARG A 338 0.95 -0.35 -3.10
CA ARG A 338 -0.14 -0.63 -4.04
C ARG A 338 -0.85 -1.92 -3.66
N ASP A 339 -2.15 -1.96 -3.89
CA ASP A 339 -2.96 -3.18 -3.80
C ASP A 339 -3.42 -3.57 -5.21
N PHE A 340 -3.20 -4.82 -5.61
CA PHE A 340 -3.48 -5.26 -6.99
C PHE A 340 -4.97 -5.32 -7.33
N GLU A 341 -5.81 -5.47 -6.33
CA GLU A 341 -7.26 -5.62 -6.48
C GLU A 341 -8.01 -4.39 -5.98
N ASP A 342 -7.52 -3.78 -4.88
CA ASP A 342 -8.27 -2.79 -4.13
C ASP A 342 -7.72 -1.36 -4.22
N ASP A 343 -6.72 -1.09 -5.06
CA ASP A 343 -6.33 0.29 -5.34
C ASP A 343 -7.58 1.12 -5.73
N PHE A 344 -7.76 2.29 -5.10
CA PHE A 344 -8.95 3.12 -5.23
C PHE A 344 -10.28 2.43 -4.86
N GLY A 345 -10.24 1.32 -4.12
CA GLY A 345 -11.43 0.55 -3.72
C GLY A 345 -12.11 -0.19 -4.88
N TYR A 346 -11.36 -0.59 -5.90
CA TYR A 346 -11.93 -1.08 -7.16
C TYR A 346 -12.78 -2.34 -6.97
N GLU A 347 -12.28 -3.38 -6.32
CA GLU A 347 -13.03 -4.62 -6.12
C GLU A 347 -14.19 -4.48 -5.13
N PRO A 348 -14.03 -3.83 -3.95
CA PRO A 348 -15.14 -3.55 -3.06
C PRO A 348 -16.29 -2.77 -3.71
N LEU A 349 -15.97 -1.75 -4.53
CA LEU A 349 -16.97 -0.99 -5.29
C LEU A 349 -17.68 -1.85 -6.31
N ARG A 350 -16.95 -2.73 -7.00
CA ARG A 350 -17.55 -3.67 -7.95
C ARG A 350 -18.52 -4.62 -7.27
N GLN A 351 -18.17 -5.14 -6.09
CA GLN A 351 -19.03 -6.02 -5.31
C GLN A 351 -20.28 -5.28 -4.78
N HIS A 352 -20.11 -4.07 -4.25
CA HIS A 352 -21.23 -3.22 -3.82
C HIS A 352 -22.23 -2.97 -4.95
N LEU A 353 -21.76 -2.52 -6.11
CA LEU A 353 -22.60 -2.30 -7.29
C LEU A 353 -23.33 -3.56 -7.76
N ALA A 354 -22.68 -4.73 -7.67
CA ALA A 354 -23.30 -6.00 -8.05
C ALA A 354 -24.45 -6.41 -7.13
N VAL A 355 -24.35 -6.13 -5.83
CA VAL A 355 -25.36 -6.45 -4.81
C VAL A 355 -26.51 -5.46 -4.88
N ASP A 356 -26.25 -4.16 -4.84
CA ASP A 356 -27.27 -3.13 -4.68
C ASP A 356 -28.03 -2.83 -5.97
N HIS A 357 -27.41 -3.02 -7.12
CA HIS A 357 -28.03 -2.73 -8.43
C HIS A 357 -28.41 -3.98 -9.21
N HIS A 358 -28.35 -5.18 -8.62
CA HIS A 358 -28.68 -6.46 -9.26
C HIS A 358 -28.00 -6.63 -10.63
N LEU A 359 -26.78 -6.14 -10.78
CA LEU A 359 -26.03 -6.31 -12.02
C LEU A 359 -25.75 -7.79 -12.25
N ASP A 360 -26.05 -8.26 -13.46
CA ASP A 360 -25.78 -9.65 -13.87
C ASP A 360 -24.26 -9.90 -13.86
N MET A 361 -23.79 -10.65 -12.86
CA MET A 361 -22.41 -11.09 -12.72
C MET A 361 -22.09 -12.33 -13.57
N SER A 362 -22.94 -12.65 -14.55
CA SER A 362 -22.64 -13.70 -15.53
C SER A 362 -21.33 -13.40 -16.28
N PRO A 363 -20.66 -14.43 -16.85
CA PRO A 363 -19.43 -14.23 -17.63
C PRO A 363 -19.56 -13.17 -18.74
N SER A 364 -20.77 -13.02 -19.31
CA SER A 364 -21.05 -11.97 -20.31
C SER A 364 -21.11 -10.55 -19.70
N GLY A 365 -21.62 -10.39 -18.48
CA GLY A 365 -21.58 -9.12 -17.74
C GLY A 365 -20.17 -8.74 -17.32
N THR A 366 -19.39 -9.71 -16.88
CA THR A 366 -17.96 -9.51 -16.54
C THR A 366 -17.12 -9.14 -17.77
N GLU A 367 -17.41 -9.71 -18.94
CA GLU A 367 -16.77 -9.30 -20.20
C GLU A 367 -17.14 -7.87 -20.62
N MET A 368 -18.35 -7.42 -20.37
CA MET A 368 -18.77 -6.04 -20.66
C MET A 368 -18.04 -5.04 -19.77
N ILE A 369 -17.88 -5.33 -18.47
CA ILE A 369 -17.11 -4.51 -17.53
C ILE A 369 -15.61 -4.52 -17.89
N ALA A 370 -15.06 -5.68 -18.26
CA ALA A 370 -13.69 -5.82 -18.73
C ALA A 370 -13.43 -5.06 -20.06
N ASN A 371 -14.42 -5.00 -20.94
CA ASN A 371 -14.33 -4.23 -22.19
C ASN A 371 -14.42 -2.72 -21.94
N LEU A 372 -15.25 -2.25 -21.02
CA LEU A 372 -15.26 -0.85 -20.58
C LEU A 372 -13.90 -0.45 -19.95
N SER A 373 -13.30 -1.33 -19.17
CA SER A 373 -11.94 -1.13 -18.62
C SER A 373 -10.86 -1.11 -19.70
N ARG A 374 -10.98 -1.93 -20.75
CA ARG A 374 -10.05 -1.93 -21.89
C ARG A 374 -10.18 -0.68 -22.76
N GLU A 375 -11.40 -0.20 -22.99
CA GLU A 375 -11.63 1.03 -23.72
C GLU A 375 -11.13 2.26 -22.95
N SER A 376 -11.25 2.26 -21.63
CA SER A 376 -10.63 3.26 -20.76
C SER A 376 -9.11 3.24 -20.90
N LYS A 377 -8.48 2.04 -20.81
CA LYS A 377 -7.02 1.86 -20.93
C LYS A 377 -6.47 2.37 -22.29
N ILE A 378 -7.17 2.12 -23.37
CA ILE A 378 -6.77 2.61 -24.72
C ILE A 378 -6.84 4.14 -24.79
N LYS A 379 -7.86 4.76 -24.21
CA LYS A 379 -7.98 6.21 -24.15
C LYS A 379 -6.94 6.87 -23.24
N ASP A 380 -6.54 6.21 -22.17
CA ASP A 380 -5.53 6.68 -21.23
C ASP A 380 -4.12 6.60 -21.85
N ASP A 381 -3.79 5.51 -22.54
CA ASP A 381 -2.54 5.38 -23.30
C ASP A 381 -2.41 6.47 -24.38
N GLU A 382 -3.50 6.77 -25.11
CA GLU A 382 -3.50 7.82 -26.12
C GLU A 382 -3.34 9.22 -25.48
N ARG A 383 -3.95 9.48 -24.32
CA ARG A 383 -3.81 10.76 -23.58
C ARG A 383 -2.43 10.93 -22.98
N THR A 384 -1.86 9.87 -22.43
CA THR A 384 -0.50 9.87 -21.84
C THR A 384 0.53 10.13 -22.93
N HIS A 385 0.43 9.47 -24.09
CA HIS A 385 1.29 9.75 -25.25
C HIS A 385 1.13 11.18 -25.80
N GLN A 386 -0.09 11.73 -25.84
CA GLN A 386 -0.32 13.11 -26.27
C GLN A 386 0.23 14.15 -25.28
N ARG A 387 0.17 13.86 -23.96
CA ARG A 387 0.75 14.74 -22.92
C ARG A 387 2.27 14.69 -22.92
N ALA A 388 2.89 13.51 -23.06
CA ALA A 388 4.34 13.36 -23.20
C ALA A 388 4.88 14.09 -24.42
N HIS A 389 4.17 14.04 -25.57
CA HIS A 389 4.53 14.81 -26.77
C HIS A 389 4.42 16.33 -26.58
N LYS A 390 3.43 16.81 -25.81
CA LYS A 390 3.30 18.24 -25.50
C LYS A 390 4.37 18.74 -24.54
N GLN A 391 4.78 17.92 -23.56
CA GLN A 391 5.85 18.25 -22.61
C GLN A 391 7.24 18.22 -23.28
N GLY A 392 7.49 17.27 -24.18
CA GLY A 392 8.72 17.23 -24.98
C GLY A 392 8.86 18.43 -25.95
N ALA A 393 7.75 18.95 -26.48
CA ALA A 393 7.75 20.14 -27.32
C ALA A 393 7.97 21.44 -26.53
N ALA A 394 7.53 21.52 -25.26
CA ALA A 394 7.77 22.69 -24.40
C ALA A 394 9.23 22.80 -23.96
N HIS A 395 9.95 21.69 -23.80
CA HIS A 395 11.38 21.70 -23.44
C HIS A 395 12.30 22.07 -24.60
N SER A 396 11.87 21.89 -25.86
CA SER A 396 12.69 22.27 -27.04
C SER A 396 12.67 23.75 -27.37
N HIS A 397 11.77 24.55 -26.78
CA HIS A 397 11.68 26.00 -26.98
C HIS A 397 12.33 26.86 -25.89
N SER A 398 12.82 26.25 -24.81
CA SER A 398 13.50 26.96 -23.71
C SER A 398 15.02 27.04 -23.85
N ASN A 399 15.62 26.46 -24.88
CA ASN A 399 17.07 26.45 -25.16
C ASN A 399 17.43 27.18 -26.47
N ARG A 400 16.79 28.33 -26.73
CA ARG A 400 17.31 29.30 -27.73
C ARG A 400 17.36 30.68 -27.16
#